data_1afefb20379a0a2f0b329baf3e4108cc
#
_entry.id   1afefb20379a0a2f0b329baf3e4108cc
#
_cell.length_a   1.000
_cell.length_b   1.000
_cell.length_c   1.000
_cell.angle_alpha   90.00
_cell.angle_beta   90.00
_cell.angle_gamma   90.00
#
_symmetry.space_group_name_H-M   'P 1'
#
loop_
_entity.id
_entity.type
_entity.pdbx_description
1 polymer ?
#
loop_
_entity_poly.entity_id
_entity_poly.type
_entity_poly.pdbx_seq_one_letter_code
_entity_poly.pdbx_strand_id
1 'polypeptide(L)'
;MEFAAEQVSRHIDEVDLVVLNGNYALNAGLNASKDALTIEAADSAAAKTYANVIVVKEGNEKNDAINALVKVLKSDEIKTYIKDSYKGAVVPMD
;
A
#
# COMPACT_ATOMS: atom_id res chain seq x y z
N MET A 1 3.00 18.55 -14.24
CA MET A 1 1.84 19.01 -13.44
C MET A 1 1.88 18.35 -12.08
N GLU A 2 1.52 19.07 -11.04
CA GLU A 2 1.47 18.58 -9.66
C GLU A 2 0.04 18.66 -9.14
N PHE A 3 -0.49 17.55 -8.67
CA PHE A 3 -1.84 17.43 -8.13
C PHE A 3 -1.79 16.76 -6.76
N ALA A 4 -2.84 16.95 -5.95
CA ALA A 4 -3.03 16.14 -4.76
C ALA A 4 -3.20 14.67 -5.16
N ALA A 5 -2.64 13.74 -4.38
CA ALA A 5 -2.56 12.31 -4.74
C ALA A 5 -3.92 11.70 -5.11
N GLU A 6 -4.98 12.07 -4.42
CA GLU A 6 -6.34 11.61 -4.68
C GLU A 6 -6.95 12.15 -5.99
N GLN A 7 -6.34 13.18 -6.58
CA GLN A 7 -6.82 13.79 -7.83
C GLN A 7 -6.09 13.26 -9.06
N VAL A 8 -4.93 12.64 -8.88
CA VAL A 8 -4.05 12.20 -9.98
C VAL A 8 -4.78 11.26 -10.95
N SER A 9 -5.60 10.35 -10.44
CA SER A 9 -6.35 9.41 -11.28
C SER A 9 -7.33 10.06 -12.28
N ARG A 10 -7.78 11.28 -12.00
CA ARG A 10 -8.71 12.03 -12.88
C ARG A 10 -8.04 12.64 -14.09
N HIS A 11 -6.71 12.74 -14.07
CA HIS A 11 -5.91 13.38 -15.11
C HIS A 11 -5.10 12.40 -15.95
N ILE A 12 -5.40 11.09 -15.86
CA ILE A 12 -4.67 10.05 -16.62
C ILE A 12 -4.72 10.32 -18.13
N ASP A 13 -5.86 10.75 -18.64
CA ASP A 13 -6.04 11.02 -20.07
C ASP A 13 -5.42 12.36 -20.53
N GLU A 14 -4.94 13.16 -19.61
CA GLU A 14 -4.37 14.50 -19.89
C GLU A 14 -2.83 14.50 -19.88
N VAL A 15 -2.21 13.39 -19.52
CA VAL A 15 -0.76 13.29 -19.35
C VAL A 15 -0.20 12.02 -19.99
N ASP A 16 1.09 12.05 -20.37
CA ASP A 16 1.75 10.90 -21.00
C ASP A 16 2.06 9.77 -20.02
N LEU A 17 2.31 10.11 -18.76
CA LEU A 17 2.66 9.17 -17.69
C LEU A 17 2.18 9.68 -16.34
N VAL A 18 1.70 8.77 -15.53
CA VAL A 18 1.27 9.04 -14.15
C VAL A 18 1.88 8.02 -13.20
N VAL A 19 2.31 8.50 -12.03
CA VAL A 19 2.66 7.65 -10.88
C VAL A 19 1.56 7.78 -9.84
N LEU A 20 0.95 6.64 -9.48
CA LEU A 20 -0.25 6.60 -8.65
C LEU A 20 -0.10 5.54 -7.56
N ASN A 21 -0.45 5.89 -6.32
CA ASN A 21 -0.50 4.93 -5.24
C ASN A 21 -1.60 3.89 -5.47
N GLY A 22 -1.34 2.63 -5.08
CA GLY A 22 -2.23 1.51 -5.34
C GLY A 22 -3.65 1.68 -4.80
N ASN A 23 -3.81 2.27 -3.61
CA ASN A 23 -5.13 2.55 -3.04
C ASN A 23 -5.93 3.58 -3.84
N TYR A 24 -5.29 4.61 -4.38
CA TYR A 24 -5.96 5.59 -5.23
C TYR A 24 -6.31 5.01 -6.60
N ALA A 25 -5.45 4.14 -7.16
CA ALA A 25 -5.75 3.40 -8.38
C ALA A 25 -7.00 2.52 -8.20
N LEU A 26 -7.06 1.76 -7.11
CA LEU A 26 -8.21 0.91 -6.79
C LEU A 26 -9.50 1.71 -6.62
N ASN A 27 -9.45 2.84 -5.91
CA ASN A 27 -10.61 3.75 -5.74
C ASN A 27 -11.10 4.36 -7.06
N ALA A 28 -10.21 4.51 -8.03
CA ALA A 28 -10.54 4.96 -9.38
C ALA A 28 -11.02 3.83 -10.30
N GLY A 29 -11.17 2.60 -9.78
CA GLY A 29 -11.60 1.44 -10.54
C GLY A 29 -10.50 0.80 -11.40
N LEU A 30 -9.25 1.23 -11.22
CA LEU A 30 -8.09 0.67 -11.91
C LEU A 30 -7.59 -0.59 -11.20
N ASN A 31 -7.09 -1.53 -11.98
CA ASN A 31 -6.46 -2.75 -11.47
C ASN A 31 -4.95 -2.68 -11.73
N ALA A 32 -4.16 -2.58 -10.66
CA ALA A 32 -2.72 -2.45 -10.76
C ALA A 32 -2.07 -3.58 -11.60
N SER A 33 -2.57 -4.81 -11.48
CA SER A 33 -2.03 -5.97 -12.21
C SER A 33 -2.33 -5.96 -13.71
N LYS A 34 -3.33 -5.16 -14.17
CA LYS A 34 -3.77 -5.14 -15.57
C LYS A 34 -3.49 -3.81 -16.25
N ASP A 35 -3.67 -2.71 -15.52
CA ASP A 35 -3.69 -1.37 -16.09
C ASP A 35 -2.35 -0.64 -15.91
N ALA A 36 -1.50 -1.07 -14.96
CA ALA A 36 -0.21 -0.46 -14.75
C ALA A 36 0.85 -0.96 -15.75
N LEU A 37 1.65 -0.04 -16.27
CA LEU A 37 2.85 -0.39 -17.07
C LEU A 37 3.93 -1.08 -16.22
N THR A 38 4.03 -0.69 -14.96
CA THR A 38 4.92 -1.30 -13.99
C THR A 38 4.37 -1.10 -12.58
N ILE A 39 4.71 -2.00 -11.68
CA ILE A 39 4.35 -1.96 -10.26
C ILE A 39 5.62 -2.10 -9.45
N GLU A 40 5.70 -1.38 -8.33
CA GLU A 40 6.80 -1.55 -7.39
C GLU A 40 6.79 -2.97 -6.79
N ALA A 41 7.94 -3.66 -6.91
CA ALA A 41 8.08 -5.01 -6.37
C ALA A 41 8.12 -4.98 -4.83
N ALA A 42 7.44 -5.94 -4.19
CA ALA A 42 7.35 -6.04 -2.73
C ALA A 42 8.71 -6.21 -2.03
N ASP A 43 9.70 -6.77 -2.72
CA ASP A 43 11.06 -6.99 -2.23
C ASP A 43 12.04 -5.88 -2.63
N SER A 44 11.57 -4.86 -3.32
CA SER A 44 12.39 -3.72 -3.74
C SER A 44 12.93 -2.93 -2.55
N ALA A 45 14.04 -2.21 -2.77
CA ALA A 45 14.58 -1.29 -1.78
C ALA A 45 13.59 -0.15 -1.44
N ALA A 46 12.83 0.32 -2.42
CA ALA A 46 11.81 1.34 -2.24
C ALA A 46 10.65 0.83 -1.39
N ALA A 47 10.13 -0.39 -1.65
CA ALA A 47 9.08 -1.00 -0.84
C ALA A 47 9.47 -1.11 0.63
N LYS A 48 10.72 -1.50 0.91
CA LYS A 48 11.25 -1.57 2.29
C LYS A 48 11.41 -0.19 2.94
N THR A 49 11.81 0.81 2.16
CA THR A 49 12.04 2.17 2.67
C THR A 49 10.72 2.90 2.97
N TYR A 50 9.72 2.70 2.14
CA TYR A 50 8.44 3.41 2.21
C TYR A 50 7.28 2.55 2.73
N ALA A 51 7.58 1.39 3.31
CA ALA A 51 6.57 0.54 3.93
C ALA A 51 5.81 1.30 5.04
N ASN A 52 4.51 1.10 5.10
CA ASN A 52 3.71 1.60 6.22
C ASN A 52 4.11 0.88 7.51
N VAL A 53 4.22 1.63 8.60
CA VAL A 53 4.70 1.13 9.88
C VAL A 53 3.76 1.52 11.02
N ILE A 54 3.83 0.76 12.11
CA ILE A 54 3.19 1.13 13.37
C ILE A 54 4.19 1.95 14.18
N VAL A 55 3.80 3.17 14.53
CA VAL A 55 4.62 4.05 15.37
C VAL A 55 4.01 4.11 16.77
N VAL A 56 4.84 3.95 17.78
CA VAL A 56 4.45 4.03 19.19
C VAL A 56 5.31 5.05 19.93
N LYS A 57 4.81 5.55 21.05
CA LYS A 57 5.61 6.38 21.95
C LYS A 57 6.78 5.56 22.49
N GLU A 58 7.95 6.17 22.61
CA GLU A 58 9.14 5.57 23.22
C GLU A 58 8.81 4.93 24.57
N GLY A 59 9.28 3.71 24.79
CA GLY A 59 8.99 2.90 25.96
C GLY A 59 7.73 2.03 25.88
N ASN A 60 6.90 2.20 24.87
CA ASN A 60 5.68 1.38 24.64
C ASN A 60 5.90 0.19 23.68
N GLU A 61 7.10 -0.04 23.20
CA GLU A 61 7.42 -1.10 22.24
C GLU A 61 7.12 -2.50 22.78
N LYS A 62 7.15 -2.66 24.10
CA LYS A 62 6.88 -3.92 24.81
C LYS A 62 5.46 -4.01 25.37
N ASN A 63 4.58 -3.05 25.05
CA ASN A 63 3.20 -3.08 25.49
C ASN A 63 2.47 -4.30 24.88
N ASP A 64 1.77 -5.08 25.71
CA ASP A 64 1.11 -6.31 25.29
C ASP A 64 0.03 -6.07 24.23
N ALA A 65 -0.72 -4.98 24.33
CA ALA A 65 -1.75 -4.63 23.35
C ALA A 65 -1.14 -4.27 21.99
N ILE A 66 -0.01 -3.54 21.98
CA ILE A 66 0.72 -3.21 20.74
C ILE A 66 1.29 -4.48 20.10
N ASN A 67 1.88 -5.36 20.91
CA ASN A 67 2.42 -6.63 20.41
C ASN A 67 1.31 -7.54 19.86
N ALA A 68 0.15 -7.58 20.49
CA ALA A 68 -1.02 -8.30 19.98
C ALA A 68 -1.49 -7.74 18.64
N LEU A 69 -1.56 -6.41 18.50
CA LEU A 69 -1.90 -5.75 17.24
C LEU A 69 -0.92 -6.11 16.13
N VAL A 70 0.38 -6.01 16.38
CA VAL A 70 1.43 -6.38 15.41
C VAL A 70 1.28 -7.83 14.97
N LYS A 71 1.08 -8.74 15.93
CA LYS A 71 0.90 -10.18 15.66
C LYS A 71 -0.32 -10.44 14.77
N VAL A 72 -1.45 -9.78 15.03
CA VAL A 72 -2.66 -9.91 14.21
C VAL A 72 -2.41 -9.37 12.80
N LEU A 73 -1.84 -8.18 12.66
CA LEU A 73 -1.59 -7.56 11.34
C LEU A 73 -0.61 -8.37 10.48
N LYS A 74 0.29 -9.12 11.10
CA LYS A 74 1.23 -10.02 10.41
C LYS A 74 0.70 -11.44 10.22
N SER A 75 -0.51 -11.75 10.65
CA SER A 75 -1.09 -13.08 10.51
C SER A 75 -1.41 -13.42 9.06
N ASP A 76 -1.42 -14.70 8.74
CA ASP A 76 -1.78 -15.19 7.40
C ASP A 76 -3.22 -14.85 7.03
N GLU A 77 -4.11 -14.77 8.00
CA GLU A 77 -5.50 -14.37 7.82
C GLU A 77 -5.59 -12.92 7.29
N ILE A 78 -4.87 -11.99 7.92
CA ILE A 78 -4.84 -10.59 7.47
C ILE A 78 -4.10 -10.44 6.14
N LYS A 79 -3.01 -11.18 5.92
CA LYS A 79 -2.31 -11.19 4.62
C LYS A 79 -3.23 -11.66 3.49
N THR A 80 -4.01 -12.69 3.74
CA THR A 80 -5.01 -13.19 2.77
C THR A 80 -6.09 -12.15 2.52
N TYR A 81 -6.64 -11.55 3.57
CA TYR A 81 -7.61 -10.47 3.47
C TYR A 81 -7.09 -9.30 2.61
N ILE A 82 -5.85 -8.86 2.84
CA ILE A 82 -5.23 -7.78 2.05
C ILE A 82 -5.14 -8.17 0.57
N LYS A 83 -4.67 -9.37 0.26
CA LYS A 83 -4.55 -9.86 -1.12
C LYS A 83 -5.91 -9.88 -1.83
N ASP A 84 -6.93 -10.39 -1.16
CA ASP A 84 -8.27 -10.55 -1.73
C ASP A 84 -8.99 -9.20 -1.89
N SER A 85 -8.85 -8.32 -0.89
CA SER A 85 -9.53 -7.02 -0.89
C SER A 85 -8.88 -6.00 -1.82
N TYR A 86 -7.56 -6.00 -1.89
CA TYR A 86 -6.80 -4.97 -2.62
C TYR A 86 -6.25 -5.46 -3.98
N LYS A 87 -6.42 -6.74 -4.31
CA LYS A 87 -6.11 -7.31 -5.64
C LYS A 87 -4.73 -6.92 -6.19
N GLY A 88 -3.74 -6.88 -5.32
CA GLY A 88 -2.36 -6.50 -5.66
C GLY A 88 -2.03 -5.00 -5.59
N ALA A 89 -3.01 -4.14 -5.34
CA ALA A 89 -2.77 -2.70 -5.14
C ALA A 89 -2.07 -2.38 -3.80
N VAL A 90 -2.20 -3.27 -2.83
CA VAL A 90 -1.51 -3.23 -1.54
C VAL A 90 -0.83 -4.58 -1.30
N VAL A 91 0.42 -4.55 -0.92
CA VAL A 91 1.23 -5.75 -0.70
C VAL A 91 1.59 -5.86 0.78
N PRO A 92 1.19 -6.94 1.46
CA PRO A 92 1.59 -7.16 2.85
C PRO A 92 3.10 -7.43 2.91
N MET A 93 3.79 -6.74 3.83
CA MET A 93 5.19 -6.95 4.14
C MET A 93 5.34 -7.96 5.27
N ASP A 94 6.42 -8.71 5.25
CA ASP A 94 6.77 -9.67 6.31
C ASP A 94 7.37 -9.00 7.55
#